data_5a482a7031c2db6bf82076456c2d1002
#
_entry.id   5a482a7031c2db6bf82076456c2d1002
#
_cell.length_a   1.000
_cell.length_b   1.000
_cell.length_c   1.000
_cell.angle_alpha   90.00
_cell.angle_beta   90.00
_cell.angle_gamma   90.00
#
_symmetry.space_group_name_H-M   'P 1'
#
loop_
_entity.id
_entity.type
_entity.pdbx_description
1 polymer ?
#
loop_
_entity_poly.entity_id
_entity_poly.type
_entity_poly.pdbx_seq_one_letter_code
_entity_poly.pdbx_strand_id
1 'polypeptide(L)'
;MFDFQQGGTILQKYLSILRNSPFFKGLTDNEILSILHCVNATTISKKRDSYIFRAGDITEIMGIVVSGCVLIIQEDIWGHRNILSKCHAGDFFGEPYAASQRAVLNISVVADEDCEIILLNVKRLLITCPTACEHHQKLIRNLVSVLANKILILNDKITHVGKRTTRDKLLSYLSAESIRHSSLSFDIPFDRQQLADYLCIDRAAMSTEISKLQKEGFIKTNRNHFELQLSIIKKKNYTI
;
A
#
# COMPACT_ATOMS: atom_id res chain seq x y z
N MET A 1 1.65 36.57 0.87
CA MET A 1 1.80 36.35 2.33
C MET A 1 0.89 35.19 2.66
N PHE A 2 1.39 33.96 2.54
CA PHE A 2 0.59 32.77 2.81
C PHE A 2 0.47 32.55 4.32
N ASP A 3 -0.74 32.35 4.77
CA ASP A 3 -1.15 32.28 6.18
C ASP A 3 -0.54 31.04 6.87
N PHE A 4 0.59 31.24 7.54
CA PHE A 4 1.39 30.20 8.20
C PHE A 4 0.69 29.56 9.42
N GLN A 5 -0.39 30.16 9.93
CA GLN A 5 -1.11 29.67 11.11
C GLN A 5 -2.14 28.58 10.79
N GLN A 6 -2.67 28.50 9.57
CA GLN A 6 -3.68 27.49 9.23
C GLN A 6 -3.09 26.10 8.96
N GLY A 7 -1.86 25.99 8.48
CA GLY A 7 -1.22 24.70 8.19
C GLY A 7 -0.96 23.82 9.43
N GLY A 8 -0.57 24.43 10.56
CA GLY A 8 -0.26 23.69 11.79
C GLY A 8 -1.50 23.04 12.44
N THR A 9 -2.63 23.73 12.40
CA THR A 9 -3.90 23.23 12.99
C THR A 9 -4.49 22.08 12.17
N ILE A 10 -4.34 22.10 10.85
CA ILE A 10 -4.86 21.05 9.96
C ILE A 10 -4.09 19.74 10.14
N LEU A 11 -2.78 19.77 10.30
CA LEU A 11 -1.96 18.58 10.47
C LEU A 11 -2.16 17.93 11.85
N GLN A 12 -2.53 18.69 12.89
CA GLN A 12 -2.81 18.17 14.22
C GLN A 12 -3.96 17.14 14.23
N LYS A 13 -4.98 17.32 13.40
CA LYS A 13 -6.10 16.36 13.33
C LYS A 13 -5.68 14.94 12.90
N TYR A 14 -4.53 14.79 12.24
CA TYR A 14 -4.04 13.50 11.75
C TYR A 14 -2.99 12.84 12.65
N LEU A 15 -2.61 13.48 13.78
CA LEU A 15 -1.56 12.94 14.66
C LEU A 15 -1.86 11.53 15.15
N SER A 16 -3.13 11.19 15.42
CA SER A 16 -3.52 9.85 15.84
C SER A 16 -3.18 8.77 14.82
N ILE A 17 -3.30 9.09 13.52
CA ILE A 17 -2.97 8.20 12.42
C ILE A 17 -1.46 8.19 12.18
N LEU A 18 -0.83 9.36 12.19
CA LEU A 18 0.60 9.50 11.94
C LEU A 18 1.45 8.78 12.99
N ARG A 19 1.07 8.82 14.28
CA ARG A 19 1.73 8.05 15.36
C ARG A 19 1.78 6.55 15.09
N ASN A 20 0.72 6.02 14.48
CA ASN A 20 0.60 4.59 14.19
C ASN A 20 1.29 4.20 12.89
N SER A 21 1.69 5.17 12.07
CA SER A 21 2.43 4.90 10.84
C SER A 21 3.86 4.44 11.16
N PRO A 22 4.34 3.35 10.55
CA PRO A 22 5.72 2.89 10.72
C PRO A 22 6.77 3.96 10.39
N PHE A 23 6.43 4.92 9.54
CA PHE A 23 7.29 6.02 9.15
C PHE A 23 7.64 6.97 10.30
N PHE A 24 6.70 7.21 11.22
CA PHE A 24 6.88 8.09 12.38
C PHE A 24 7.16 7.33 13.67
N LYS A 25 7.44 6.03 13.60
CA LYS A 25 7.70 5.19 14.78
C LYS A 25 8.78 5.78 15.67
N GLY A 26 8.45 5.90 16.97
CA GLY A 26 9.39 6.39 17.99
C GLY A 26 9.59 7.91 18.00
N LEU A 27 8.71 8.66 17.33
CA LEU A 27 8.65 10.11 17.35
C LEU A 27 7.47 10.58 18.22
N THR A 28 7.67 11.66 18.94
CA THR A 28 6.61 12.38 19.67
C THR A 28 5.80 13.27 18.72
N ASP A 29 4.63 13.72 19.15
CA ASP A 29 3.77 14.61 18.36
C ASP A 29 4.47 15.89 17.90
N ASN A 30 5.21 16.52 18.81
CA ASN A 30 5.93 17.74 18.51
C ASN A 30 7.04 17.50 17.47
N GLU A 31 7.71 16.34 17.55
CA GLU A 31 8.72 15.93 16.57
C GLU A 31 8.07 15.68 15.21
N ILE A 32 6.92 14.97 15.17
CA ILE A 32 6.16 14.74 13.93
C ILE A 32 5.75 16.06 13.29
N LEU A 33 5.16 16.97 14.05
CA LEU A 33 4.75 18.29 13.53
C LEU A 33 5.94 19.11 13.03
N SER A 34 7.05 19.11 13.76
CA SER A 34 8.28 19.78 13.35
C SER A 34 8.82 19.24 12.03
N ILE A 35 8.83 17.92 11.89
CA ILE A 35 9.26 17.27 10.63
C ILE A 35 8.33 17.63 9.49
N LEU A 36 7.01 17.52 9.66
CA LEU A 36 6.03 17.86 8.64
C LEU A 36 6.20 19.31 8.15
N HIS A 37 6.52 20.22 9.05
CA HIS A 37 6.86 21.60 8.71
C HIS A 37 8.17 21.67 7.89
N CYS A 38 9.23 21.01 8.34
CA CYS A 38 10.53 21.01 7.67
C CYS A 38 10.45 20.48 6.22
N VAL A 39 9.67 19.42 6.00
CA VAL A 39 9.50 18.81 4.65
C VAL A 39 8.43 19.50 3.81
N ASN A 40 7.89 20.62 4.30
CA ASN A 40 6.85 21.40 3.64
C ASN A 40 5.60 20.56 3.31
N ALA A 41 5.10 19.85 4.33
CA ALA A 41 3.92 18.99 4.21
C ALA A 41 2.68 19.82 3.84
N THR A 42 1.93 19.34 2.88
CA THR A 42 0.64 19.90 2.46
C THR A 42 -0.44 18.82 2.48
N THR A 43 -1.70 19.22 2.60
CA THR A 43 -2.83 18.29 2.57
C THR A 43 -3.66 18.47 1.32
N ILE A 44 -4.11 17.36 0.75
CA ILE A 44 -5.06 17.34 -0.36
C ILE A 44 -6.21 16.39 -0.05
N SER A 45 -7.39 16.72 -0.56
CA SER A 45 -8.54 15.80 -0.57
C SER A 45 -8.81 15.37 -2.01
N LYS A 46 -9.10 14.10 -2.21
CA LYS A 46 -9.40 13.52 -3.51
C LYS A 46 -10.69 12.71 -3.45
N LYS A 47 -11.51 12.85 -4.45
CA LYS A 47 -12.69 12.01 -4.64
C LYS A 47 -12.30 10.67 -5.24
N ARG A 48 -13.12 9.66 -4.99
CA ARG A 48 -12.99 8.35 -5.60
C ARG A 48 -12.70 8.47 -7.10
N ASP A 49 -11.89 7.57 -7.63
CA ASP A 49 -11.45 7.48 -9.03
C ASP A 49 -10.58 8.67 -9.52
N SER A 50 -10.23 9.61 -8.62
CA SER A 50 -9.31 10.71 -8.95
C SER A 50 -7.86 10.26 -8.89
N TYR A 51 -7.07 10.69 -9.87
CA TYR A 51 -5.62 10.48 -9.86
C TYR A 51 -4.94 11.44 -8.89
N ILE A 52 -4.01 10.89 -8.09
CA ILE A 52 -3.08 11.63 -7.25
C ILE A 52 -1.75 11.82 -8.00
N PHE A 53 -1.20 10.73 -8.54
CA PHE A 53 -0.04 10.71 -9.43
C PHE A 53 -0.41 9.99 -10.71
N ARG A 54 0.23 10.37 -11.83
CA ARG A 54 0.04 9.74 -13.13
C ARG A 54 1.33 9.16 -13.66
N ALA A 55 1.23 8.01 -14.33
CA ALA A 55 2.34 7.47 -15.11
C ALA A 55 2.79 8.50 -16.15
N GLY A 56 4.09 8.64 -16.32
CA GLY A 56 4.72 9.64 -17.18
C GLY A 56 5.18 10.90 -16.46
N ASP A 57 4.68 11.19 -15.26
CA ASP A 57 5.12 12.33 -14.47
C ASP A 57 6.46 12.07 -13.77
N ILE A 58 7.14 13.15 -13.38
CA ILE A 58 8.31 13.12 -12.49
C ILE A 58 7.88 13.77 -11.18
N THR A 59 8.20 13.15 -10.05
CA THR A 59 7.83 13.69 -8.73
C THR A 59 8.99 13.64 -7.75
N GLU A 60 9.09 14.66 -6.90
CA GLU A 60 9.93 14.68 -5.69
C GLU A 60 9.06 14.51 -4.42
N ILE A 61 7.76 14.20 -4.61
CA ILE A 61 6.76 14.18 -3.56
C ILE A 61 6.31 12.74 -3.32
N MET A 62 6.22 12.34 -2.06
CA MET A 62 5.52 11.14 -1.60
C MET A 62 4.21 11.54 -0.91
N GLY A 63 3.24 10.62 -0.88
CA GLY A 63 1.99 10.80 -0.18
C GLY A 63 1.86 9.87 1.03
N ILE A 64 1.17 10.35 2.07
CA ILE A 64 0.69 9.55 3.20
C ILE A 64 -0.83 9.61 3.19
N VAL A 65 -1.47 8.45 3.16
CA VAL A 65 -2.93 8.36 3.30
C VAL A 65 -3.30 8.63 4.75
N VAL A 66 -4.19 9.59 5.01
CA VAL A 66 -4.67 9.88 6.37
C VAL A 66 -6.16 9.60 6.54
N SER A 67 -6.90 9.44 5.45
CA SER A 67 -8.28 8.96 5.43
C SER A 67 -8.56 8.30 4.09
N GLY A 68 -9.39 7.28 4.06
CA GLY A 68 -9.70 6.53 2.86
C GLY A 68 -8.57 5.59 2.43
N CYS A 69 -8.53 5.24 1.15
CA CYS A 69 -7.48 4.42 0.59
C CYS A 69 -7.17 4.76 -0.88
N VAL A 70 -5.98 4.38 -1.33
CA VAL A 70 -5.53 4.56 -2.71
C VAL A 70 -4.99 3.26 -3.28
N LEU A 71 -5.09 3.10 -4.60
CA LEU A 71 -4.50 2.01 -5.36
C LEU A 71 -3.26 2.51 -6.08
N ILE A 72 -2.18 1.75 -6.00
CA ILE A 72 -1.02 1.90 -6.87
C ILE A 72 -1.23 0.95 -8.04
N ILE A 73 -1.39 1.51 -9.24
CA ILE A 73 -1.72 0.76 -10.44
C ILE A 73 -0.67 0.95 -11.53
N GLN A 74 -0.60 -0.03 -12.39
CA GLN A 74 0.10 0.04 -13.65
C GLN A 74 -0.87 -0.33 -14.77
N GLU A 75 -0.94 0.52 -15.79
CA GLU A 75 -1.80 0.30 -16.95
C GLU A 75 -0.95 0.28 -18.21
N ASP A 76 -1.24 -0.64 -19.11
CA ASP A 76 -0.61 -0.70 -20.41
C ASP A 76 -1.40 0.09 -21.47
N ILE A 77 -0.85 0.21 -22.68
CA ILE A 77 -1.48 0.94 -23.78
C ILE A 77 -2.78 0.31 -24.29
N TRP A 78 -3.08 -0.94 -23.91
CA TRP A 78 -4.33 -1.65 -24.23
C TRP A 78 -5.37 -1.54 -23.11
N GLY A 79 -5.03 -0.83 -22.00
CA GLY A 79 -5.94 -0.66 -20.87
C GLY A 79 -5.96 -1.82 -19.88
N HIS A 80 -5.03 -2.78 -19.98
CA HIS A 80 -4.89 -3.81 -18.97
C HIS A 80 -4.35 -3.18 -17.69
N ARG A 81 -5.08 -3.39 -16.62
CA ARG A 81 -4.75 -2.84 -15.31
C ARG A 81 -4.15 -3.90 -14.40
N ASN A 82 -3.04 -3.56 -13.76
CA ASN A 82 -2.41 -4.35 -12.72
C ASN A 82 -2.35 -3.53 -11.44
N ILE A 83 -2.95 -4.02 -10.34
CA ILE A 83 -2.83 -3.40 -9.03
C ILE A 83 -1.54 -3.87 -8.38
N LEU A 84 -0.60 -2.95 -8.15
CA LEU A 84 0.66 -3.25 -7.46
C LEU A 84 0.46 -3.35 -5.96
N SER A 85 -0.28 -2.42 -5.37
CA SER A 85 -0.65 -2.43 -3.95
C SER A 85 -1.85 -1.54 -3.67
N LYS A 86 -2.46 -1.72 -2.50
CA LYS A 86 -3.48 -0.86 -1.91
C LYS A 86 -2.92 -0.26 -0.64
N CYS A 87 -3.04 1.07 -0.49
CA CYS A 87 -2.55 1.81 0.66
C CYS A 87 -3.74 2.35 1.46
N HIS A 88 -3.75 2.07 2.75
CA HIS A 88 -4.75 2.52 3.72
C HIS A 88 -4.22 3.65 4.59
N ALA A 89 -5.05 4.18 5.49
CA ALA A 89 -4.64 5.21 6.42
C ALA A 89 -3.40 4.79 7.24
N GLY A 90 -2.37 5.63 7.24
CA GLY A 90 -1.05 5.37 7.83
C GLY A 90 0.00 4.87 6.84
N ASP A 91 -0.42 4.37 5.65
CA ASP A 91 0.50 3.94 4.60
C ASP A 91 0.95 5.11 3.73
N PHE A 92 2.06 4.93 3.01
CA PHE A 92 2.57 5.93 2.07
C PHE A 92 2.90 5.32 0.71
N PHE A 93 3.02 6.21 -0.27
CA PHE A 93 3.23 5.88 -1.67
C PHE A 93 4.09 6.92 -2.37
N GLY A 94 4.69 6.52 -3.50
CA GLY A 94 5.48 7.42 -4.36
C GLY A 94 6.92 7.61 -3.90
N GLU A 95 7.31 7.09 -2.73
CA GLU A 95 8.64 7.25 -2.14
C GLU A 95 9.79 6.73 -3.01
N PRO A 96 9.69 5.59 -3.75
CA PRO A 96 10.79 5.13 -4.58
C PRO A 96 11.12 6.12 -5.71
N TYR A 97 10.08 6.72 -6.30
CA TYR A 97 10.26 7.71 -7.37
C TYR A 97 10.72 9.05 -6.83
N ALA A 98 10.13 9.48 -5.71
CA ALA A 98 10.49 10.75 -5.07
C ALA A 98 11.92 10.75 -4.53
N ALA A 99 12.44 9.60 -4.08
CA ALA A 99 13.81 9.41 -3.62
C ALA A 99 14.81 9.20 -4.78
N SER A 100 14.32 8.76 -5.94
CA SER A 100 15.14 8.48 -7.12
C SER A 100 15.39 9.77 -7.91
N GLN A 101 16.63 9.97 -8.36
CA GLN A 101 16.95 11.16 -9.15
C GLN A 101 16.29 11.07 -10.54
N ARG A 102 15.21 11.86 -10.75
CA ARG A 102 14.49 11.99 -12.03
C ARG A 102 13.87 10.71 -12.59
N ALA A 103 13.46 9.78 -11.73
CA ALA A 103 12.69 8.64 -12.19
C ALA A 103 11.32 9.07 -12.70
N VAL A 104 10.99 8.70 -13.92
CA VAL A 104 9.65 8.86 -14.48
C VAL A 104 8.75 7.81 -13.86
N LEU A 105 7.56 8.20 -13.38
CA LEU A 105 6.56 7.30 -12.85
C LEU A 105 6.12 6.30 -13.95
N ASN A 106 6.28 5.02 -13.70
CA ASN A 106 5.67 3.96 -14.54
C ASN A 106 4.42 3.39 -13.88
N ILE A 107 3.92 4.09 -12.85
CA ILE A 107 2.70 3.76 -12.11
C ILE A 107 1.80 4.98 -12.00
N SER A 108 0.53 4.74 -11.76
CA SER A 108 -0.40 5.78 -11.31
C SER A 108 -0.88 5.48 -9.90
N VAL A 109 -1.27 6.53 -9.17
CA VAL A 109 -1.90 6.42 -7.85
C VAL A 109 -3.31 7.00 -7.97
N VAL A 110 -4.32 6.18 -7.67
CA VAL A 110 -5.74 6.51 -7.83
C VAL A 110 -6.47 6.33 -6.50
N ALA A 111 -7.35 7.25 -6.18
CA ALA A 111 -8.22 7.13 -5.01
C ALA A 111 -9.25 6.01 -5.22
N ASP A 112 -9.24 4.97 -4.37
CA ASP A 112 -10.23 3.88 -4.40
C ASP A 112 -11.55 4.29 -3.70
N GLU A 113 -11.45 5.26 -2.83
CA GLU A 113 -12.57 5.95 -2.17
C GLU A 113 -12.20 7.41 -1.91
N ASP A 114 -13.15 8.20 -1.41
CA ASP A 114 -12.84 9.58 -1.01
C ASP A 114 -11.72 9.56 0.04
N CYS A 115 -10.64 10.26 -0.20
CA CYS A 115 -9.44 10.19 0.64
C CYS A 115 -8.84 11.57 0.94
N GLU A 116 -8.16 11.64 2.08
CA GLU A 116 -7.30 12.74 2.48
C GLU A 116 -5.85 12.26 2.54
N ILE A 117 -4.95 13.06 2.01
CA ILE A 117 -3.54 12.70 1.81
C ILE A 117 -2.67 13.85 2.28
N ILE A 118 -1.60 13.53 3.00
CA ILE A 118 -0.50 14.46 3.26
C ILE A 118 0.59 14.22 2.21
N LEU A 119 1.01 15.28 1.54
CA LEU A 119 2.09 15.27 0.56
C LEU A 119 3.37 15.81 1.20
N LEU A 120 4.48 15.09 1.02
CA LEU A 120 5.79 15.40 1.61
C LEU A 120 6.86 15.49 0.53
N ASN A 121 7.72 16.51 0.60
CA ASN A 121 8.88 16.59 -0.30
C ASN A 121 10.04 15.71 0.23
N VAL A 122 10.30 14.61 -0.46
CA VAL A 122 11.33 13.62 -0.06
C VAL A 122 12.74 14.20 -0.20
N LYS A 123 12.97 15.08 -1.15
CA LYS A 123 14.28 15.71 -1.32
C LYS A 123 14.67 16.53 -0.09
N ARG A 124 13.70 17.26 0.50
CA ARG A 124 13.92 17.98 1.76
C ARG A 124 14.16 17.05 2.95
N LEU A 125 13.54 15.86 2.93
CA LEU A 125 13.75 14.84 3.94
C LEU A 125 15.17 14.27 3.90
N LEU A 126 15.72 14.06 2.70
CA LEU A 126 17.05 13.47 2.49
C LEU A 126 18.19 14.48 2.65
N ILE A 127 17.91 15.78 2.56
CA ILE A 127 18.89 16.83 2.84
C ILE A 127 19.07 16.91 4.36
N THR A 128 20.26 16.61 4.83
CA THR A 128 20.59 16.69 6.24
C THR A 128 20.32 18.11 6.76
N CYS A 129 19.45 18.22 7.75
CA CYS A 129 19.21 19.49 8.44
C CYS A 129 20.55 20.04 8.94
N PRO A 130 20.85 21.34 8.78
CA PRO A 130 22.10 21.95 9.25
C PRO A 130 22.37 21.72 10.74
N THR A 131 21.32 21.45 11.53
CA THR A 131 21.36 21.16 12.94
C THR A 131 21.53 19.67 13.28
N ALA A 132 21.68 18.79 12.25
CA ALA A 132 21.82 17.32 12.41
C ALA A 132 20.82 16.73 13.42
N CYS A 133 19.55 17.14 13.35
CA CYS A 133 18.59 16.80 14.39
C CYS A 133 18.30 15.28 14.39
N GLU A 134 18.29 14.68 15.57
CA GLU A 134 18.07 13.25 15.79
C GLU A 134 16.75 12.76 15.18
N HIS A 135 15.75 13.64 15.05
CA HIS A 135 14.44 13.31 14.50
C HIS A 135 14.51 12.96 13.00
N HIS A 136 15.32 13.67 12.22
CA HIS A 136 15.56 13.35 10.81
C HIS A 136 16.26 12.00 10.65
N GLN A 137 17.24 11.70 11.51
CA GLN A 137 17.92 10.40 11.48
C GLN A 137 16.97 9.25 11.79
N LYS A 138 16.08 9.40 12.79
CA LYS A 138 15.05 8.41 13.10
C LYS A 138 14.12 8.20 11.90
N LEU A 139 13.68 9.30 11.29
CA LEU A 139 12.77 9.24 10.15
C LEU A 139 13.38 8.55 8.94
N ILE A 140 14.66 8.83 8.62
CA ILE A 140 15.38 8.15 7.54
C ILE A 140 15.52 6.65 7.83
N ARG A 141 15.85 6.25 9.06
CA ARG A 141 15.87 4.82 9.44
C ARG A 141 14.51 4.15 9.27
N ASN A 142 13.45 4.84 9.70
CA ASN A 142 12.09 4.35 9.52
C ASN A 142 11.73 4.21 8.02
N LEU A 143 12.11 5.20 7.20
CA LEU A 143 11.92 5.13 5.74
C LEU A 143 12.59 3.90 5.13
N VAL A 144 13.86 3.64 5.50
CA VAL A 144 14.60 2.44 5.03
C VAL A 144 13.87 1.16 5.46
N SER A 145 13.41 1.08 6.71
CA SER A 145 12.67 -0.10 7.21
C SER A 145 11.38 -0.33 6.44
N VAL A 146 10.69 0.72 6.10
CA VAL A 146 9.44 0.61 5.34
C VAL A 146 9.70 0.23 3.89
N LEU A 147 10.71 0.82 3.25
CA LEU A 147 11.11 0.41 1.89
C LEU A 147 11.49 -1.08 1.86
N ALA A 148 12.24 -1.56 2.86
CA ALA A 148 12.55 -2.98 3.00
C ALA A 148 11.29 -3.85 3.10
N ASN A 149 10.32 -3.48 3.95
CA ASN A 149 9.06 -4.20 4.07
C ASN A 149 8.27 -4.20 2.75
N LYS A 150 8.24 -3.09 2.01
CA LYS A 150 7.59 -3.03 0.70
C LYS A 150 8.26 -3.95 -0.33
N ILE A 151 9.59 -4.07 -0.29
CA ILE A 151 10.31 -5.03 -1.14
C ILE A 151 9.88 -6.46 -0.82
N LEU A 152 9.72 -6.83 0.45
CA LEU A 152 9.24 -8.16 0.85
C LEU A 152 7.83 -8.42 0.32
N ILE A 153 6.91 -7.46 0.45
CA ILE A 153 5.54 -7.57 -0.09
C ILE A 153 5.55 -7.73 -1.62
N LEU A 154 6.42 -7.00 -2.32
CA LEU A 154 6.56 -7.14 -3.77
C LEU A 154 7.14 -8.51 -4.16
N ASN A 155 8.08 -9.06 -3.39
CA ASN A 155 8.61 -10.41 -3.60
C ASN A 155 7.51 -11.47 -3.43
N ASP A 156 6.65 -11.33 -2.40
CA ASP A 156 5.48 -12.20 -2.24
C ASP A 156 4.58 -12.13 -3.48
N LYS A 157 4.27 -10.92 -3.96
CA LYS A 157 3.48 -10.74 -5.17
C LYS A 157 4.11 -11.42 -6.38
N ILE A 158 5.42 -11.24 -6.61
CA ILE A 158 6.13 -11.92 -7.70
C ILE A 158 5.97 -13.44 -7.60
N THR A 159 6.07 -13.99 -6.37
CA THR A 159 5.86 -15.41 -6.11
C THR A 159 4.45 -15.86 -6.49
N HIS A 160 3.42 -15.07 -6.15
CA HIS A 160 2.04 -15.41 -6.47
C HIS A 160 1.77 -15.37 -7.98
N VAL A 161 2.15 -14.25 -8.65
CA VAL A 161 1.90 -14.07 -10.09
C VAL A 161 2.76 -14.98 -10.97
N GLY A 162 3.90 -15.43 -10.45
CA GLY A 162 4.78 -16.40 -11.12
C GLY A 162 4.24 -17.83 -11.17
N LYS A 163 3.17 -18.15 -10.43
CA LYS A 163 2.51 -19.47 -10.52
C LYS A 163 1.84 -19.65 -11.88
N ARG A 164 1.77 -20.90 -12.36
CA ARG A 164 1.29 -21.21 -13.73
C ARG A 164 -0.22 -21.13 -13.87
N THR A 165 -0.96 -21.62 -12.88
CA THR A 165 -2.43 -21.73 -12.96
C THR A 165 -3.12 -20.66 -12.09
N THR A 166 -4.34 -20.27 -12.47
CA THR A 166 -5.22 -19.40 -11.65
C THR A 166 -5.38 -19.96 -10.24
N ARG A 167 -5.54 -21.28 -10.13
CA ARG A 167 -5.64 -22.01 -8.85
C ARG A 167 -4.41 -21.79 -7.98
N ASP A 168 -3.22 -22.03 -8.53
CA ASP A 168 -1.98 -21.94 -7.77
C ASP A 168 -1.68 -20.51 -7.37
N LYS A 169 -1.97 -19.52 -8.23
CA LYS A 169 -1.85 -18.10 -7.90
C LYS A 169 -2.74 -17.74 -6.71
N LEU A 170 -4.01 -18.16 -6.74
CA LEU A 170 -4.97 -17.88 -5.69
C LEU A 170 -4.60 -18.56 -4.37
N LEU A 171 -4.25 -19.86 -4.40
CA LEU A 171 -3.84 -20.60 -3.20
C LEU A 171 -2.55 -20.04 -2.61
N SER A 172 -1.57 -19.66 -3.45
CA SER A 172 -0.33 -19.03 -2.98
C SER A 172 -0.60 -17.71 -2.25
N TYR A 173 -1.49 -16.87 -2.78
CA TYR A 173 -1.89 -15.62 -2.15
C TYR A 173 -2.62 -15.86 -0.82
N LEU A 174 -3.65 -16.70 -0.81
CA LEU A 174 -4.44 -16.98 0.40
C LEU A 174 -3.59 -17.64 1.51
N SER A 175 -2.61 -18.47 1.14
CA SER A 175 -1.66 -19.03 2.10
C SER A 175 -0.79 -17.95 2.75
N ALA A 176 -0.26 -17.02 1.97
CA ALA A 176 0.53 -15.90 2.49
C ALA A 176 -0.30 -14.99 3.40
N GLU A 177 -1.57 -14.69 3.03
CA GLU A 177 -2.47 -13.91 3.88
C GLU A 177 -2.78 -14.63 5.21
N SER A 178 -3.00 -15.94 5.17
CA SER A 178 -3.20 -16.74 6.39
C SER A 178 -2.00 -16.65 7.35
N ILE A 179 -0.79 -16.70 6.82
CA ILE A 179 0.44 -16.55 7.62
C ILE A 179 0.54 -15.13 8.18
N ARG A 180 0.28 -14.10 7.35
CA ARG A 180 0.33 -12.69 7.75
C ARG A 180 -0.64 -12.35 8.87
N HIS A 181 -1.85 -12.92 8.80
CA HIS A 181 -2.88 -12.75 9.83
C HIS A 181 -2.72 -13.72 11.01
N SER A 182 -1.78 -14.70 10.95
CA SER A 182 -1.66 -15.80 11.91
C SER A 182 -3.01 -16.48 12.17
N SER A 183 -3.84 -16.59 11.14
CA SER A 183 -5.21 -17.10 11.19
C SER A 183 -5.60 -17.79 9.89
N LEU A 184 -6.46 -18.81 9.99
CA LEU A 184 -7.08 -19.45 8.82
C LEU A 184 -8.34 -18.69 8.35
N SER A 185 -8.82 -17.73 9.12
CA SER A 185 -10.00 -16.91 8.85
C SER A 185 -9.58 -15.44 8.86
N PHE A 186 -9.69 -14.76 7.71
CA PHE A 186 -9.17 -13.40 7.52
C PHE A 186 -9.89 -12.67 6.41
N ASP A 187 -9.81 -11.35 6.46
CA ASP A 187 -10.26 -10.45 5.40
C ASP A 187 -9.09 -10.05 4.51
N ILE A 188 -9.32 -9.97 3.21
CA ILE A 188 -8.37 -9.41 2.26
C ILE A 188 -8.74 -7.96 1.89
N PRO A 189 -7.76 -7.10 1.55
CA PRO A 189 -8.03 -5.69 1.27
C PRO A 189 -8.68 -5.44 -0.10
N PHE A 190 -8.82 -6.47 -0.93
CA PHE A 190 -9.27 -6.39 -2.31
C PHE A 190 -10.71 -6.87 -2.48
N ASP A 191 -11.49 -6.18 -3.32
CA ASP A 191 -12.69 -6.77 -3.90
C ASP A 191 -12.32 -7.83 -4.99
N ARG A 192 -13.33 -8.45 -5.61
CA ARG A 192 -13.08 -9.52 -6.60
C ARG A 192 -12.36 -9.03 -7.86
N GLN A 193 -12.66 -7.82 -8.33
CA GLN A 193 -11.97 -7.26 -9.48
C GLN A 193 -10.53 -6.90 -9.10
N GLN A 194 -10.37 -6.21 -7.99
CA GLN A 194 -9.05 -5.81 -7.49
C GLN A 194 -8.15 -7.02 -7.22
N LEU A 195 -8.68 -8.13 -6.66
CA LEU A 195 -7.92 -9.36 -6.47
C LEU A 195 -7.46 -9.97 -7.79
N ALA A 196 -8.33 -9.99 -8.80
CA ALA A 196 -7.99 -10.48 -10.14
C ALA A 196 -6.88 -9.62 -10.77
N ASP A 197 -7.00 -8.30 -10.69
CA ASP A 197 -6.00 -7.34 -11.18
C ASP A 197 -4.67 -7.47 -10.41
N TYR A 198 -4.73 -7.71 -9.08
CA TYR A 198 -3.53 -7.92 -8.25
C TYR A 198 -2.79 -9.21 -8.62
N LEU A 199 -3.51 -10.31 -8.89
CA LEU A 199 -2.94 -11.61 -9.26
C LEU A 199 -2.66 -11.75 -10.76
N CYS A 200 -2.97 -10.74 -11.57
CA CYS A 200 -2.83 -10.77 -13.04
C CYS A 200 -3.55 -11.98 -13.62
N ILE A 201 -4.84 -12.12 -13.34
CA ILE A 201 -5.72 -13.18 -13.85
C ILE A 201 -7.07 -12.61 -14.29
N ASP A 202 -7.74 -13.32 -15.20
CA ASP A 202 -9.10 -12.97 -15.59
C ASP A 202 -10.08 -13.14 -14.42
N ARG A 203 -10.96 -12.15 -14.23
CA ARG A 203 -11.95 -12.14 -13.12
C ARG A 203 -12.91 -13.32 -13.20
N ALA A 204 -13.38 -13.69 -14.39
CA ALA A 204 -14.32 -14.80 -14.58
C ALA A 204 -13.64 -16.13 -14.28
N ALA A 205 -12.40 -16.32 -14.77
CA ALA A 205 -11.57 -17.47 -14.47
C ALA A 205 -11.32 -17.61 -12.95
N MET A 206 -10.99 -16.51 -12.28
CA MET A 206 -10.81 -16.49 -10.82
C MET A 206 -12.11 -16.87 -10.09
N SER A 207 -13.24 -16.30 -10.47
CA SER A 207 -14.53 -16.58 -9.82
C SER A 207 -14.92 -18.05 -9.97
N THR A 208 -14.66 -18.62 -11.15
CA THR A 208 -14.87 -20.05 -11.43
C THR A 208 -14.00 -20.91 -10.52
N GLU A 209 -12.72 -20.55 -10.37
CA GLU A 209 -11.79 -21.32 -9.53
C GLU A 209 -12.11 -21.21 -8.03
N ILE A 210 -12.52 -20.03 -7.57
CA ILE A 210 -13.03 -19.85 -6.18
C ILE A 210 -14.21 -20.78 -5.93
N SER A 211 -15.18 -20.85 -6.87
CA SER A 211 -16.34 -21.74 -6.74
C SER A 211 -15.97 -23.22 -6.71
N LYS A 212 -14.94 -23.64 -7.47
CA LYS A 212 -14.39 -25.00 -7.42
C LYS A 212 -13.75 -25.29 -6.07
N LEU A 213 -12.89 -24.38 -5.57
CA LEU A 213 -12.24 -24.52 -4.28
C LEU A 213 -13.22 -24.60 -3.12
N GLN A 214 -14.35 -23.88 -3.19
CA GLN A 214 -15.45 -23.99 -2.21
C GLN A 214 -16.14 -25.37 -2.28
N LYS A 215 -16.48 -25.84 -3.49
CA LYS A 215 -17.10 -27.18 -3.69
C LYS A 215 -16.18 -28.31 -3.23
N GLU A 216 -14.89 -28.19 -3.44
CA GLU A 216 -13.88 -29.14 -2.99
C GLU A 216 -13.58 -29.01 -1.48
N GLY A 217 -14.14 -28.01 -0.81
CA GLY A 217 -13.99 -27.79 0.62
C GLY A 217 -12.64 -27.20 1.06
N PHE A 218 -11.82 -26.65 0.17
CA PHE A 218 -10.55 -26.01 0.52
C PHE A 218 -10.73 -24.67 1.21
N ILE A 219 -11.74 -23.91 0.80
CA ILE A 219 -12.02 -22.58 1.30
C ILE A 219 -13.52 -22.38 1.53
N LYS A 220 -13.86 -21.49 2.46
CA LYS A 220 -15.15 -20.79 2.51
C LYS A 220 -14.87 -19.32 2.28
N THR A 221 -15.77 -18.64 1.60
CA THR A 221 -15.61 -17.20 1.36
C THR A 221 -16.95 -16.48 1.25
N ASN A 222 -16.97 -15.27 1.79
CA ASN A 222 -18.06 -14.31 1.66
C ASN A 222 -17.45 -12.95 1.33
N ARG A 223 -17.67 -12.44 0.12
CA ARG A 223 -17.03 -11.20 -0.39
C ARG A 223 -15.51 -11.27 -0.27
N ASN A 224 -14.91 -10.40 0.57
CA ASN A 224 -13.48 -10.31 0.82
C ASN A 224 -13.01 -11.16 2.02
N HIS A 225 -13.94 -11.84 2.72
CA HIS A 225 -13.61 -12.76 3.81
C HIS A 225 -13.29 -14.15 3.28
N PHE A 226 -12.20 -14.77 3.79
CA PHE A 226 -11.78 -16.12 3.45
C PHE A 226 -11.52 -16.96 4.70
N GLU A 227 -11.89 -18.24 4.64
CA GLU A 227 -11.62 -19.23 5.66
C GLU A 227 -10.99 -20.46 5.00
N LEU A 228 -9.76 -20.83 5.39
CA LEU A 228 -9.04 -21.99 4.86
C LEU A 228 -9.38 -23.23 5.66
N GLN A 229 -9.60 -24.37 4.97
CA GLN A 229 -10.00 -25.65 5.58
C GLN A 229 -8.82 -26.62 5.62
N LEU A 230 -8.02 -26.60 6.71
CA LEU A 230 -6.79 -27.41 6.88
C LEU A 230 -7.01 -28.92 6.82
N SER A 231 -8.18 -29.41 7.21
CA SER A 231 -8.46 -30.85 7.22
C SER A 231 -8.34 -31.53 5.84
N ILE A 232 -8.54 -30.75 4.78
CA ILE A 232 -8.43 -31.21 3.38
C ILE A 232 -7.03 -30.96 2.84
N ILE A 233 -6.39 -29.84 3.25
CA ILE A 233 -5.04 -29.47 2.84
C ILE A 233 -4.03 -30.53 3.28
N LYS A 234 -4.11 -31.02 4.52
CA LYS A 234 -3.24 -32.10 5.06
C LYS A 234 -3.44 -33.44 4.37
N LYS A 235 -4.65 -33.76 3.87
CA LYS A 235 -4.92 -35.04 3.17
C LYS A 235 -4.32 -35.09 1.76
N LYS A 236 -3.99 -33.97 1.15
CA LYS A 236 -3.46 -33.89 -0.24
C LYS A 236 -1.96 -33.58 -0.31
N ASN A 237 -1.18 -33.72 0.78
CA ASN A 237 0.28 -33.48 0.82
C ASN A 237 0.74 -32.12 0.28
N TYR A 238 -0.05 -31.07 0.44
CA TYR A 238 0.45 -29.73 0.22
C TYR A 238 1.28 -29.31 1.45
N THR A 239 2.59 -29.36 1.32
CA THR A 239 3.50 -28.76 2.34
C THR A 239 3.31 -27.25 2.30
N ILE A 240 2.90 -26.67 3.43
CA ILE A 240 2.82 -25.22 3.65
C ILE A 240 4.22 -24.72 4.03
#